data_e8b238157b8e7c15387a3b71870b48f2
#
_entry.id   e8b238157b8e7c15387a3b71870b48f2
#
_cell.length_a   1.000
_cell.length_b   1.000
_cell.length_c   1.000
_cell.angle_alpha   90.00
_cell.angle_beta   90.00
_cell.angle_gamma   90.00
#
_symmetry.space_group_name_H-M   'P 1'
#
loop_
_entity.id
_entity.type
_entity.pdbx_description
1 polymer ?
#
loop_
_entity_poly.entity_id
_entity_poly.type
_entity_poly.pdbx_seq_one_letter_code
_entity_poly.pdbx_strand_id
1 'polypeptide(L)'
;GNDNDLSCLRGEDFQADCAEQEMVRKQVLRDVKKLVDFLPAPQREVVYMRYYQQMSFKDIAECTNVSINTSLGRMRYALLNLRKMAKEHNIYLNLD
;
A
#
# COMPACT_ATOMS: atom_id res chain seq x y z
N GLY A 1 -2.01 -4.83 -14.49
CA GLY A 1 -1.83 -5.26 -14.24
C GLY A 1 -1.81 -6.24 -13.68
N ASN A 2 -1.84 -6.54 -13.60
CA ASN A 2 -1.77 -7.36 -13.04
C ASN A 2 -1.29 -7.25 -12.02
N ASP A 3 -1.18 -7.08 -11.57
CA ASP A 3 -0.79 -6.94 -10.46
C ASP A 3 0.54 -6.83 -10.53
N ASN A 4 1.13 -7.08 -11.22
CA ASN A 4 2.36 -7.02 -11.18
C ASN A 4 2.77 -5.84 -11.69
N ASP A 5 2.06 -5.27 -12.19
CA ASP A 5 2.38 -4.17 -12.68
C ASP A 5 3.07 -3.36 -11.80
N LEU A 6 2.86 -3.38 -10.66
CA LEU A 6 3.48 -2.63 -9.81
C LEU A 6 4.84 -2.81 -9.93
N SER A 7 5.26 -3.90 -10.12
CA SER A 7 6.57 -4.11 -10.06
C SER A 7 7.25 -3.52 -11.15
N CYS A 8 6.80 -3.51 -12.21
CA CYS A 8 7.54 -3.03 -13.23
C CYS A 8 7.84 -1.68 -13.11
N LEU A 9 7.06 -0.95 -12.61
CA LEU A 9 7.26 0.33 -12.59
C LEU A 9 8.38 0.70 -11.97
N ARG A 10 8.77 0.17 -11.01
CA ARG A 10 9.68 0.65 -10.33
C ARG A 10 10.91 0.38 -10.75
N GLY A 11 11.06 -0.54 -11.40
CA GLY A 11 12.30 -0.94 -11.73
C GLY A 11 13.16 0.07 -12.25
N GLU A 12 12.84 0.73 -13.21
CA GLU A 12 13.73 1.54 -13.75
C GLU A 12 13.84 2.79 -13.16
N ASP A 13 12.99 3.18 -12.48
CA ASP A 13 13.08 4.42 -11.99
C ASP A 13 14.14 4.67 -11.12
N PHE A 14 14.67 3.79 -10.59
CA PHE A 14 15.46 4.07 -9.61
C PHE A 14 16.76 4.37 -9.81
N GLN A 15 17.33 4.05 -10.71
CA GLN A 15 18.64 4.22 -10.73
C GLN A 15 19.03 5.56 -10.71
N ALA A 16 18.37 6.40 -11.01
CA ALA A 16 18.83 7.73 -11.13
C ALA A 16 18.84 8.33 -9.82
N ASP A 17 19.51 9.15 -9.52
CA ASP A 17 19.49 9.94 -8.40
C ASP A 17 18.97 9.50 -7.26
N CYS A 18 19.39 8.74 -6.77
CA CYS A 18 18.87 8.16 -5.76
C CYS A 18 18.83 8.82 -4.46
N ALA A 19 19.74 9.52 -4.07
CA ALA A 19 19.74 10.03 -2.73
C ALA A 19 18.53 10.86 -2.40
N GLU A 20 18.26 11.81 -3.25
CA GLU A 20 17.16 12.65 -3.01
C GLU A 20 15.86 11.92 -3.12
N GLN A 21 15.72 11.07 -4.12
CA GLN A 21 14.51 10.33 -4.27
C GLN A 21 14.30 9.37 -3.11
N GLU A 22 15.36 8.89 -2.52
CA GLU A 22 15.22 8.01 -1.39
C GLU A 22 14.68 8.76 -0.20
N MET A 23 15.07 9.99 0.02
CA MET A 23 14.55 10.77 1.13
C MET A 23 13.07 11.07 0.94
N VAL A 24 12.69 11.43 -0.28
CA VAL A 24 11.30 11.70 -0.56
C VAL A 24 10.48 10.44 -0.36
N ARG A 25 11.00 9.29 -0.79
CA ARG A 25 10.27 8.05 -0.64
C ARG A 25 10.09 7.70 0.84
N LYS A 26 11.11 7.92 1.67
CA LYS A 26 10.98 7.62 3.08
C LYS A 26 9.94 8.51 3.74
N GLN A 27 9.87 9.77 3.33
CA GLN A 27 8.88 10.68 3.89
C GLN A 27 7.47 10.24 3.50
N VAL A 28 7.28 9.85 2.25
CA VAL A 28 5.97 9.39 1.79
C VAL A 28 5.57 8.13 2.53
N LEU A 29 6.52 7.21 2.77
CA LEU A 29 6.19 5.99 3.50
C LEU A 29 5.79 6.30 4.94
N ARG A 30 6.41 7.26 5.57
CA ARG A 30 6.01 7.62 6.93
C ARG A 30 4.62 8.22 6.95
N ASP A 31 4.29 9.04 5.94
CA ASP A 31 2.98 9.66 5.86
C ASP A 31 1.92 8.59 5.60
N VAL A 32 2.23 7.63 4.73
CA VAL A 32 1.30 6.55 4.44
C VAL A 32 1.07 5.72 5.70
N LYS A 33 2.11 5.46 6.48
CA LYS A 33 1.94 4.68 7.69
C LYS A 33 1.00 5.37 8.66
N LYS A 34 1.09 6.71 8.77
CA LYS A 34 0.19 7.42 9.64
C LYS A 34 -1.25 7.28 9.16
N LEU A 35 -1.46 7.36 7.85
CA LEU A 35 -2.80 7.24 7.31
C LEU A 35 -3.32 5.80 7.48
N VAL A 36 -2.46 4.82 7.33
CA VAL A 36 -2.87 3.44 7.48
C VAL A 36 -3.38 3.19 8.90
N ASP A 37 -2.78 3.86 9.89
CA ASP A 37 -3.20 3.68 11.26
C ASP A 37 -4.62 4.20 11.51
N PHE A 38 -5.15 5.04 10.60
CA PHE A 38 -6.50 5.51 10.75
C PHE A 38 -7.51 4.65 9.99
N LEU A 39 -7.06 3.61 9.28
CA LEU A 39 -7.99 2.76 8.57
C LEU A 39 -8.74 1.85 9.53
N PRO A 40 -9.93 1.40 9.17
CA PRO A 40 -10.62 0.37 9.95
C PRO A 40 -9.73 -0.86 10.09
N ALA A 41 -9.85 -1.58 11.19
CA ALA A 41 -8.96 -2.70 11.48
C ALA A 41 -8.80 -3.72 10.35
N PRO A 42 -9.87 -4.18 9.69
CA PRO A 42 -9.67 -5.17 8.63
C PRO A 42 -8.85 -4.63 7.46
N GLN A 43 -9.05 -3.35 7.12
CA GLN A 43 -8.31 -2.75 6.03
C GLN A 43 -6.87 -2.51 6.42
N ARG A 44 -6.65 -2.06 7.66
CA ARG A 44 -5.31 -1.81 8.15
C ARG A 44 -4.49 -3.10 8.17
N GLU A 45 -5.10 -4.20 8.59
CA GLU A 45 -4.40 -5.46 8.67
C GLU A 45 -3.96 -5.95 7.30
N VAL A 46 -4.83 -5.83 6.30
CA VAL A 46 -4.50 -6.26 4.95
C VAL A 46 -3.35 -5.43 4.41
N VAL A 47 -3.36 -4.14 4.64
CA VAL A 47 -2.29 -3.29 4.16
C VAL A 47 -0.96 -3.66 4.82
N TYR A 48 -0.97 -3.90 6.13
CA TYR A 48 0.26 -4.26 6.80
C TYR A 48 0.78 -5.60 6.29
N MET A 49 -0.08 -6.58 6.13
CA MET A 49 0.36 -7.89 5.68
C MET A 49 0.89 -7.83 4.26
N ARG A 50 0.25 -7.07 3.41
CA ARG A 50 0.65 -7.03 2.01
C ARG A 50 1.91 -6.19 1.79
N TYR A 51 1.93 -5.00 2.35
CA TYR A 51 3.03 -4.10 2.06
C TYR A 51 4.21 -4.19 3.02
N TYR A 52 3.95 -4.45 4.27
CA TYR A 52 5.05 -4.50 5.22
C TYR A 52 5.57 -5.91 5.45
N GLN A 53 4.73 -6.92 5.34
CA GLN A 53 5.15 -8.29 5.51
C GLN A 53 5.26 -9.03 4.19
N GLN A 54 4.87 -8.38 3.11
CA GLN A 54 5.01 -8.91 1.75
C GLN A 54 4.35 -10.27 1.58
N MET A 55 3.19 -10.46 2.20
CA MET A 55 2.45 -11.70 2.09
C MET A 55 1.63 -11.72 0.82
N SER A 56 1.37 -12.91 0.28
CA SER A 56 0.48 -13.04 -0.84
C SER A 56 -0.95 -12.89 -0.36
N PHE A 57 -1.88 -12.57 -1.26
CA PHE A 57 -3.28 -12.44 -0.84
C PHE A 57 -3.84 -13.79 -0.38
N LYS A 58 -3.31 -14.89 -0.88
CA LYS A 58 -3.74 -16.19 -0.39
C LYS A 58 -3.33 -16.35 1.07
N ASP A 59 -2.10 -15.96 1.42
CA ASP A 59 -1.65 -16.08 2.79
C ASP A 59 -2.40 -15.12 3.70
N ILE A 60 -2.69 -13.93 3.22
CA ILE A 60 -3.45 -12.96 3.99
C ILE A 60 -4.83 -13.52 4.27
N ALA A 61 -5.46 -14.11 3.26
CA ALA A 61 -6.79 -14.67 3.43
C ALA A 61 -6.77 -15.78 4.47
N GLU A 62 -5.75 -16.63 4.44
CA GLU A 62 -5.65 -17.71 5.41
C GLU A 62 -5.40 -17.16 6.82
N CYS A 63 -4.54 -16.18 6.95
CA CYS A 63 -4.27 -15.60 8.26
C CYS A 63 -5.48 -14.91 8.86
N THR A 64 -6.30 -14.30 8.02
CA THR A 64 -7.44 -13.57 8.53
C THR A 64 -8.74 -14.38 8.44
N ASN A 65 -8.63 -15.62 7.97
CA ASN A 65 -9.75 -16.54 7.92
C ASN A 65 -10.89 -16.01 7.04
N VAL A 66 -10.56 -15.53 5.89
CA VAL A 66 -11.56 -15.04 4.92
C VAL A 66 -11.16 -15.55 3.54
N SER A 67 -11.99 -15.34 2.55
CA SER A 67 -11.67 -15.75 1.19
C SER A 67 -10.67 -14.80 0.57
N ILE A 68 -10.02 -15.24 -0.49
CA ILE A 68 -9.09 -14.38 -1.21
C ILE A 68 -9.82 -13.18 -1.76
N ASN A 69 -11.06 -13.36 -2.25
CA ASN A 69 -11.82 -12.23 -2.78
C ASN A 69 -12.11 -11.20 -1.70
N THR A 70 -12.37 -11.64 -0.47
CA THR A 70 -12.57 -10.71 0.63
C THR A 70 -11.30 -9.94 0.93
N SER A 71 -10.13 -10.62 0.89
CA SER A 71 -8.87 -9.92 1.12
C SER A 71 -8.61 -8.90 0.04
N LEU A 72 -8.89 -9.25 -1.22
CA LEU A 72 -8.70 -8.31 -2.31
C LEU A 72 -9.64 -7.11 -2.18
N GLY A 73 -10.87 -7.36 -1.77
CA GLY A 73 -11.83 -6.29 -1.56
C GLY A 73 -11.40 -5.36 -0.45
N ARG A 74 -10.89 -5.92 0.65
CA ARG A 74 -10.41 -5.10 1.76
C ARG A 74 -9.23 -4.24 1.31
N MET A 75 -8.34 -4.79 0.46
CA MET A 75 -7.23 -4.01 -0.02
C MET A 75 -7.71 -2.88 -0.93
N ARG A 76 -8.71 -3.17 -1.79
CA ARG A 76 -9.23 -2.15 -2.68
C ARG A 76 -9.82 -1.00 -1.88
N TYR A 77 -10.63 -1.31 -0.86
CA TYR A 77 -11.24 -0.26 -0.06
C TYR A 77 -10.19 0.47 0.79
N ALA A 78 -9.15 -0.24 1.22
CA ALA A 78 -8.08 0.40 1.96
C ALA A 78 -7.40 1.45 1.08
N LEU A 79 -7.13 1.10 -0.19
CA LEU A 79 -6.48 2.03 -1.08
C LEU A 79 -7.36 3.24 -1.38
N LEU A 80 -8.66 3.01 -1.54
CA LEU A 80 -9.58 4.13 -1.76
C LEU A 80 -9.59 5.06 -0.56
N ASN A 81 -9.62 4.49 0.64
CA ASN A 81 -9.63 5.31 1.84
C ASN A 81 -8.31 6.04 2.04
N LEU A 82 -7.19 5.39 1.69
CA LEU A 82 -5.90 6.06 1.81
C LEU A 82 -5.80 7.23 0.85
N ARG A 83 -6.32 7.06 -0.39
CA ARG A 83 -6.28 8.17 -1.34
C ARG A 83 -7.14 9.33 -0.85
N LYS A 84 -8.31 9.00 -0.27
CA LYS A 84 -9.19 10.04 0.22
C LYS A 84 -8.53 10.79 1.37
N MET A 85 -7.93 10.08 2.31
CA MET A 85 -7.28 10.72 3.43
C MET A 85 -6.06 11.52 2.98
N ALA A 86 -5.32 11.01 2.00
CA ALA A 86 -4.17 11.73 1.50
C ALA A 86 -4.58 13.05 0.87
N LYS A 87 -5.70 13.04 0.15
CA LYS A 87 -6.17 14.25 -0.47
C LYS A 87 -6.59 15.25 0.60
N GLU A 88 -7.25 14.77 1.63
CA GLU A 88 -7.71 15.66 2.69
C GLU A 88 -6.55 16.28 3.45
N HIS A 89 -5.42 15.58 3.53
CA HIS A 89 -4.26 16.07 4.26
C HIS A 89 -3.18 16.60 3.33
N ASN A 90 -3.48 16.78 2.07
CA ASN A 90 -2.53 17.31 1.09
C ASN A 90 -1.26 16.47 0.99
N ILE A 91 -1.39 15.17 1.10
CA ILE A 91 -0.26 14.28 0.96
C ILE A 91 -0.32 13.65 -0.42
N TYR A 92 0.77 13.69 -1.14
CA TYR A 92 0.79 13.11 -2.48
C TYR A 92 1.10 11.63 -2.39
N LEU A 93 0.19 10.79 -2.89
CA LEU A 93 0.42 9.38 -2.93
C LEU A 93 0.31 8.87 -4.34
N ASN A 94 1.22 8.01 -4.72
CA ASN A 94 1.17 7.41 -6.05
C ASN A 94 0.92 5.94 -5.81
N LEU A 95 -0.34 5.58 -5.59
CA LEU A 95 -0.69 4.23 -5.27
C LEU A 95 -1.19 3.43 -6.43
N ASP A 96 -0.99 3.83 -7.61
CA ASP A 96 -1.41 3.07 -8.75
C ASP A 96 -0.40 2.06 -9.18
#